data_97bf47ade77536cbec6bb0781cd942b5
#
_entry.id   97bf47ade77536cbec6bb0781cd942b5
#
_cell.length_a   1.000
_cell.length_b   1.000
_cell.length_c   1.000
_cell.angle_alpha   90.00
_cell.angle_beta   90.00
_cell.angle_gamma   90.00
#
_symmetry.space_group_name_H-M   'P 1'
#
loop_
_entity.id
_entity.type
_entity.pdbx_description
1 polymer ?
#
loop_
_entity_poly.entity_id
_entity_poly.type
_entity_poly.pdbx_seq_one_letter_code
_entity_poly.pdbx_strand_id
1 'polypeptide(L)'
;MKRVMALCLAVLLLCGCSRQGEYVPSGDGLADQPTKAPVQTPEIHVQELSLTYYPEKGLNPYTCTDENNRLLFSLLYQSLFTVSGDYEVEPLLCRGYWRSPDMTQYVFYVENATFSDGTVLSVADVYASLEAARTSTLYSGRFSRVKSMTPTQDGGLQIDLTTPYENFPMLLDVPIVKASQVSSDSPLGTGPYILERAASGPWLRLRRDWWCDAQLPLSASKIPLLTASSATGIRDQFERENVGVVCANPGENSYVDFRCDYELWDCENGVFLYLGCNAKSNVFGIPEVRQALTYAIDRRAISLEHYRSFALPAVLPASPNSPYYSQAEAEKYSYDPDRLRQALAAENLEGTTVSLLVNKDDGRRLQVAQTISDVLTEAGLKVILRALDGENYRAALKSGRFELHLGQPQLSPNMDLSAFFSPDGALNFGGMADAGIYSMCQDALANQGNYTALHRAVLEDAMLCPVAFLSYAVYAQRGLLEDFTPARDFVFYYSLGRTLEDARILE
;
A
#
# COMPACT_ATOMS: atom_id res chain seq x y z
N MET A 1 -46.56 24.07 38.94
CA MET A 1 -46.99 23.09 39.96
C MET A 1 -46.18 21.84 39.80
N LYS A 2 -45.32 21.60 40.79
CA LYS A 2 -45.04 20.36 41.53
C LYS A 2 -44.65 19.14 40.71
N ARG A 3 -43.31 18.77 40.72
CA ARG A 3 -42.69 17.75 41.59
C ARG A 3 -43.02 16.32 41.07
N VAL A 4 -42.16 15.27 40.93
CA VAL A 4 -41.07 14.82 41.80
C VAL A 4 -40.25 13.76 41.00
N MET A 5 -38.96 13.82 41.12
CA MET A 5 -37.89 12.82 41.17
C MET A 5 -38.30 11.35 41.48
N ALA A 6 -37.72 10.40 40.81
CA ALA A 6 -37.33 9.12 41.38
C ALA A 6 -36.07 8.54 40.73
N LEU A 7 -35.06 8.44 41.54
CA LEU A 7 -33.77 7.80 41.35
C LEU A 7 -33.97 6.27 41.56
N CYS A 8 -33.46 5.44 40.66
CA CYS A 8 -33.26 4.01 40.96
C CYS A 8 -31.81 3.63 40.62
N LEU A 9 -31.05 3.51 41.70
CA LEU A 9 -29.72 2.93 41.79
C LEU A 9 -29.84 1.41 41.75
N ALA A 10 -29.21 0.74 40.79
CA ALA A 10 -29.02 -0.72 40.81
C ALA A 10 -27.55 -1.01 41.07
N VAL A 11 -27.28 -1.44 42.29
CA VAL A 11 -26.02 -1.99 42.76
C VAL A 11 -25.94 -3.46 42.34
N LEU A 12 -25.00 -3.86 41.53
CA LEU A 12 -24.64 -5.23 41.26
C LEU A 12 -23.49 -5.65 42.18
N LEU A 13 -23.85 -6.52 43.14
CA LEU A 13 -22.93 -7.19 44.06
C LEU A 13 -22.11 -8.27 43.30
N LEU A 14 -20.82 -8.11 43.27
CA LEU A 14 -19.88 -9.17 42.95
C LEU A 14 -19.57 -9.98 44.22
N CYS A 15 -20.06 -11.22 44.30
CA CYS A 15 -19.62 -12.19 45.29
C CYS A 15 -18.28 -12.80 44.87
N GLY A 16 -17.21 -12.36 45.49
CA GLY A 16 -15.94 -13.07 45.51
C GLY A 16 -15.79 -13.86 46.80
N CYS A 17 -15.79 -15.16 46.72
CA CYS A 17 -15.47 -16.03 47.88
C CYS A 17 -13.96 -16.03 48.13
N SER A 18 -13.51 -15.31 49.15
CA SER A 18 -12.20 -15.52 49.74
C SER A 18 -12.36 -16.39 51.00
N ARG A 19 -11.80 -17.59 51.01
CA ARG A 19 -11.58 -18.37 52.22
C ARG A 19 -10.46 -17.75 53.02
N GLN A 20 -10.78 -17.10 54.11
CA GLN A 20 -9.85 -16.79 55.18
C GLN A 20 -9.65 -18.05 56.04
N GLY A 21 -8.41 -18.56 56.06
CA GLY A 21 -7.99 -19.51 57.11
C GLY A 21 -7.41 -18.70 58.27
N GLU A 22 -7.99 -18.87 59.46
CA GLU A 22 -7.44 -18.33 60.72
C GLU A 22 -6.07 -18.95 61.01
N TYR A 23 -5.09 -18.09 61.25
CA TYR A 23 -3.78 -18.49 61.77
C TYR A 23 -3.72 -18.27 63.28
N VAL A 24 -3.52 -19.36 64.02
CA VAL A 24 -3.26 -19.34 65.47
C VAL A 24 -1.73 -19.28 65.69
N PRO A 25 -1.19 -18.30 66.39
CA PRO A 25 0.26 -18.27 66.70
C PRO A 25 0.54 -19.11 67.92
N SER A 26 1.36 -20.13 67.81
CA SER A 26 2.08 -20.79 68.92
C SER A 26 3.56 -20.40 68.90
N GLY A 27 4.07 -20.05 70.07
CA GLY A 27 5.25 -19.29 70.33
C GLY A 27 6.58 -20.01 70.18
N ASP A 28 7.59 -19.15 70.32
CA ASP A 28 8.96 -19.33 70.71
C ASP A 28 9.88 -20.23 69.86
N GLY A 29 10.78 -19.55 69.13
CA GLY A 29 11.96 -20.15 68.54
C GLY A 29 12.74 -19.13 67.69
N LEU A 30 13.75 -18.51 68.30
CA LEU A 30 14.78 -17.74 67.58
C LEU A 30 15.46 -18.67 66.57
N ALA A 31 15.14 -18.49 65.29
CA ALA A 31 15.85 -19.11 64.21
C ALA A 31 15.97 -18.09 63.05
N ASP A 32 17.15 -18.01 62.53
CA ASP A 32 17.71 -17.16 61.45
C ASP A 32 16.70 -16.66 60.45
N GLN A 33 16.67 -15.34 60.23
CA GLN A 33 15.99 -14.73 59.08
C GLN A 33 16.65 -15.24 57.79
N PRO A 34 15.90 -15.85 56.88
CA PRO A 34 16.41 -16.11 55.56
C PRO A 34 16.71 -14.76 54.87
N THR A 35 17.95 -14.50 54.54
CA THR A 35 18.37 -13.44 53.62
C THR A 35 17.47 -13.48 52.39
N LYS A 36 16.70 -12.42 52.16
CA LYS A 36 15.96 -12.24 50.91
C LYS A 36 16.93 -12.47 49.77
N ALA A 37 16.66 -13.49 48.96
CA ALA A 37 17.34 -13.65 47.68
C ALA A 37 17.23 -12.32 46.93
N PRO A 38 18.28 -11.87 46.27
CA PRO A 38 18.23 -10.67 45.46
C PRO A 38 17.08 -10.82 44.48
N VAL A 39 16.16 -9.84 44.49
CA VAL A 39 15.13 -9.72 43.45
C VAL A 39 15.92 -9.58 42.16
N GLN A 40 15.94 -10.61 41.35
CA GLN A 40 16.43 -10.52 40.00
C GLN A 40 15.47 -9.54 39.32
N THR A 41 15.95 -8.32 39.12
CA THR A 41 15.35 -7.40 38.13
C THR A 41 15.34 -8.19 36.84
N PRO A 42 14.19 -8.37 36.17
CA PRO A 42 14.21 -8.99 34.86
C PRO A 42 15.22 -8.20 34.01
N GLU A 43 16.25 -8.89 33.53
CA GLU A 43 17.10 -8.32 32.48
C GLU A 43 16.13 -8.00 31.35
N ILE A 44 15.94 -6.72 31.09
CA ILE A 44 15.31 -6.25 29.87
C ILE A 44 16.30 -6.68 28.79
N HIS A 45 16.04 -7.82 28.16
CA HIS A 45 16.71 -8.17 26.92
C HIS A 45 16.30 -7.07 25.93
N VAL A 46 17.18 -6.10 25.73
CA VAL A 46 17.06 -5.18 24.60
C VAL A 46 17.27 -6.05 23.38
N GLN A 47 16.17 -6.43 22.77
CA GLN A 47 16.18 -7.23 21.57
C GLN A 47 16.92 -6.47 20.48
N GLU A 48 17.96 -7.07 19.90
CA GLU A 48 18.62 -6.45 18.75
C GLU A 48 17.61 -6.44 17.59
N LEU A 49 17.28 -5.24 17.12
CA LEU A 49 16.49 -5.07 15.90
C LEU A 49 17.17 -5.80 14.75
N SER A 50 16.47 -6.71 14.10
CA SER A 50 16.92 -7.40 12.89
C SER A 50 15.81 -7.45 11.85
N LEU A 51 16.21 -7.47 10.57
CA LEU A 51 15.28 -7.48 9.42
C LEU A 51 15.56 -8.69 8.52
N THR A 52 14.59 -9.01 7.68
CA THR A 52 14.76 -10.03 6.64
C THR A 52 15.42 -9.46 5.39
N TYR A 53 16.23 -10.31 4.72
CA TYR A 53 16.91 -9.95 3.47
C TYR A 53 17.19 -11.18 2.62
N TYR A 54 16.92 -11.10 1.33
CA TYR A 54 17.17 -12.13 0.33
C TYR A 54 18.19 -11.65 -0.71
N PRO A 55 19.48 -11.98 -0.56
CA PRO A 55 20.53 -11.50 -1.46
C PRO A 55 20.28 -11.78 -2.95
N GLU A 56 19.68 -12.93 -3.26
CA GLU A 56 19.38 -13.37 -4.62
C GLU A 56 18.23 -12.59 -5.28
N LYS A 57 17.47 -11.83 -4.52
CA LYS A 57 16.37 -10.97 -5.02
C LYS A 57 16.84 -9.56 -5.37
N GLY A 58 18.07 -9.21 -4.98
CA GLY A 58 18.65 -7.89 -5.19
C GLY A 58 17.98 -6.77 -4.39
N LEU A 59 18.54 -5.57 -4.51
CA LEU A 59 18.04 -4.33 -3.85
C LEU A 59 17.90 -3.19 -4.87
N ASN A 60 17.93 -3.48 -6.17
CA ASN A 60 17.71 -2.44 -7.16
C ASN A 60 16.24 -2.01 -7.13
N PRO A 61 15.93 -0.74 -6.81
CA PRO A 61 14.55 -0.30 -6.62
C PRO A 61 13.69 -0.38 -7.88
N TYR A 62 14.29 -0.45 -9.07
CA TYR A 62 13.56 -0.49 -10.33
C TYR A 62 13.22 -1.91 -10.81
N THR A 63 13.86 -2.93 -10.24
CA THR A 63 13.71 -4.33 -10.67
C THR A 63 13.34 -5.30 -9.55
N CYS A 64 13.63 -4.96 -8.29
CA CYS A 64 13.32 -5.80 -7.15
C CYS A 64 11.81 -5.78 -6.85
N THR A 65 11.19 -6.94 -6.88
CA THR A 65 9.76 -7.14 -6.58
C THR A 65 9.53 -7.85 -5.23
N ASP A 66 10.60 -8.28 -4.56
CA ASP A 66 10.50 -8.95 -3.26
C ASP A 66 10.13 -7.96 -2.14
N GLU A 67 9.09 -8.24 -1.41
CA GLU A 67 8.50 -7.35 -0.40
C GLU A 67 9.43 -7.12 0.79
N ASN A 68 10.14 -8.17 1.23
CA ASN A 68 11.08 -8.06 2.36
C ASN A 68 12.31 -7.22 1.99
N ASN A 69 12.82 -7.36 0.77
CA ASN A 69 13.91 -6.53 0.30
C ASN A 69 13.46 -5.07 0.09
N ARG A 70 12.21 -4.86 -0.35
CA ARG A 70 11.65 -3.51 -0.50
C ARG A 70 11.47 -2.76 0.82
N LEU A 71 11.28 -3.47 1.95
CA LEU A 71 11.34 -2.87 3.28
C LEU A 71 12.60 -2.05 3.51
N LEU A 72 13.73 -2.52 2.97
CA LEU A 72 15.04 -1.88 3.17
C LEU A 72 15.21 -0.60 2.33
N PHE A 73 14.31 -0.33 1.37
CA PHE A 73 14.49 0.79 0.43
C PHE A 73 14.48 2.14 1.12
N SER A 74 13.56 2.39 2.05
CA SER A 74 13.50 3.64 2.82
C SER A 74 14.69 3.84 3.76
N LEU A 75 15.42 2.77 4.09
CA LEU A 75 16.65 2.82 4.88
C LEU A 75 17.89 3.09 4.01
N LEU A 76 17.88 2.64 2.75
CA LEU A 76 19.01 2.70 1.83
C LEU A 76 18.94 3.86 0.84
N TYR A 77 17.72 4.21 0.40
CA TYR A 77 17.46 5.17 -0.66
C TYR A 77 16.54 6.29 -0.18
N GLN A 78 16.66 7.42 -0.83
CA GLN A 78 15.73 8.55 -0.70
C GLN A 78 15.17 8.91 -2.07
N SER A 79 14.03 9.59 -2.09
CA SER A 79 13.36 10.11 -3.29
C SER A 79 13.39 11.64 -3.30
N LEU A 80 12.99 12.28 -4.41
CA LEU A 80 12.83 13.74 -4.44
C LEU A 80 11.76 14.19 -3.46
N PHE A 81 10.65 13.48 -3.43
CA PHE A 81 9.54 13.68 -2.51
C PHE A 81 9.16 12.35 -1.86
N THR A 82 8.54 12.41 -0.72
CA THR A 82 7.89 11.27 -0.07
C THR A 82 6.41 11.57 0.09
N VAL A 83 5.60 10.51 0.22
CA VAL A 83 4.15 10.62 0.42
C VAL A 83 3.83 9.96 1.75
N SER A 84 3.21 10.71 2.66
CA SER A 84 2.82 10.23 3.99
C SER A 84 1.69 9.20 3.91
N GLY A 85 1.37 8.57 5.06
CA GLY A 85 0.20 7.70 5.18
C GLY A 85 -1.14 8.40 4.88
N ASP A 86 -1.18 9.72 5.09
CA ASP A 86 -2.33 10.59 4.80
C ASP A 86 -2.27 11.19 3.38
N TYR A 87 -1.39 10.70 2.52
CA TYR A 87 -1.18 11.17 1.14
C TYR A 87 -0.67 12.61 1.01
N GLU A 88 -0.09 13.18 2.06
CA GLU A 88 0.60 14.45 1.98
C GLU A 88 1.96 14.29 1.32
N VAL A 89 2.31 15.25 0.46
CA VAL A 89 3.57 15.26 -0.29
C VAL A 89 4.59 16.11 0.44
N GLU A 90 5.73 15.50 0.79
CA GLU A 90 6.79 16.17 1.52
C GLU A 90 8.11 16.13 0.73
N PRO A 91 8.83 17.24 0.61
CA PRO A 91 10.14 17.27 -0.04
C PRO A 91 11.17 16.54 0.81
N LEU A 92 11.96 15.65 0.16
CA LEU A 92 13.05 14.90 0.80
C LEU A 92 14.40 15.29 0.16
N LEU A 93 14.74 14.80 -1.03
CA LEU A 93 15.93 15.26 -1.77
C LEU A 93 15.67 16.51 -2.62
N CYS A 94 14.43 16.99 -2.71
CA CYS A 94 14.11 18.23 -3.37
C CYS A 94 14.33 19.40 -2.41
N ARG A 95 15.35 20.24 -2.70
CA ARG A 95 15.61 21.48 -1.94
C ARG A 95 14.61 22.58 -2.30
N GLY A 96 14.19 22.61 -3.56
CA GLY A 96 13.24 23.57 -4.06
C GLY A 96 12.79 23.22 -5.46
N TYR A 97 11.62 23.70 -5.87
CA TYR A 97 11.10 23.52 -7.21
C TYR A 97 10.34 24.75 -7.70
N TRP A 98 10.38 24.97 -9.00
CA TRP A 98 9.54 25.92 -9.70
C TRP A 98 8.50 25.19 -10.54
N ARG A 99 7.33 25.76 -10.72
CA ARG A 99 6.23 25.25 -11.55
C ARG A 99 5.68 26.35 -12.43
N SER A 100 5.50 26.08 -13.73
CA SER A 100 4.82 27.00 -14.63
C SER A 100 3.36 27.25 -14.21
N PRO A 101 2.81 28.44 -14.53
CA PRO A 101 1.41 28.75 -14.18
C PRO A 101 0.38 27.81 -14.79
N ASP A 102 0.67 27.21 -15.95
CA ASP A 102 -0.16 26.23 -16.63
C ASP A 102 0.08 24.80 -16.16
N MET A 103 0.96 24.61 -15.17
CA MET A 103 1.26 23.30 -14.54
C MET A 103 1.75 22.22 -15.52
N THR A 104 2.34 22.63 -16.65
CA THR A 104 2.90 21.70 -17.66
C THR A 104 4.42 21.59 -17.59
N GLN A 105 5.09 22.44 -16.80
CA GLN A 105 6.53 22.41 -16.64
C GLN A 105 6.92 22.56 -15.18
N TYR A 106 7.90 21.75 -14.76
CA TYR A 106 8.51 21.78 -13.44
C TYR A 106 10.01 21.82 -13.55
N VAL A 107 10.69 22.54 -12.65
CA VAL A 107 12.15 22.51 -12.49
C VAL A 107 12.46 22.19 -11.03
N PHE A 108 13.18 21.09 -10.80
CA PHE A 108 13.53 20.60 -9.45
C PHE A 108 15.01 20.80 -9.17
N TYR A 109 15.34 21.31 -7.98
CA TYR A 109 16.69 21.48 -7.47
C TYR A 109 16.93 20.53 -6.31
N VAL A 110 18.10 19.88 -6.29
CA VAL A 110 18.40 18.82 -5.33
C VAL A 110 19.14 19.35 -4.09
N GLU A 111 18.97 18.64 -2.98
CA GLU A 111 19.72 18.86 -1.74
C GLU A 111 21.21 18.55 -1.91
N ASN A 112 22.04 19.12 -1.03
CA ASN A 112 23.47 18.81 -0.95
C ASN A 112 23.68 17.49 -0.17
N ALA A 113 23.02 16.42 -0.63
CA ALA A 113 23.09 15.09 -0.06
C ALA A 113 24.32 14.32 -0.55
N THR A 114 24.75 13.30 0.19
CA THR A 114 25.83 12.40 -0.20
C THR A 114 25.36 10.95 -0.29
N PHE A 115 25.89 10.23 -1.28
CA PHE A 115 25.75 8.77 -1.35
C PHE A 115 26.52 8.09 -0.21
N SER A 116 26.26 6.80 -0.02
CA SER A 116 26.92 5.99 1.02
C SER A 116 28.43 5.83 0.84
N ASP A 117 28.99 6.19 -0.32
CA ASP A 117 30.44 6.25 -0.59
C ASP A 117 31.04 7.66 -0.42
N GLY A 118 30.24 8.63 0.07
CA GLY A 118 30.67 10.02 0.29
C GLY A 118 30.63 10.92 -0.95
N THR A 119 30.27 10.40 -2.13
CA THR A 119 30.12 11.25 -3.33
C THR A 119 28.85 12.08 -3.24
N VAL A 120 28.89 13.32 -3.74
CA VAL A 120 27.76 14.26 -3.71
C VAL A 120 26.72 13.87 -4.75
N LEU A 121 25.46 13.93 -4.34
CA LEU A 121 24.30 13.78 -5.24
C LEU A 121 24.29 14.89 -6.30
N SER A 122 24.01 14.52 -7.52
CA SER A 122 23.90 15.44 -8.66
C SER A 122 22.57 15.28 -9.40
N VAL A 123 22.21 16.27 -10.19
CA VAL A 123 21.04 16.20 -11.08
C VAL A 123 21.17 15.05 -12.09
N ALA A 124 22.40 14.66 -12.46
CA ALA A 124 22.62 13.52 -13.36
C ALA A 124 22.19 12.19 -12.71
N ASP A 125 22.36 12.04 -11.39
CA ASP A 125 21.90 10.86 -10.66
C ASP A 125 20.37 10.79 -10.60
N VAL A 126 19.73 11.94 -10.37
CA VAL A 126 18.27 12.05 -10.41
C VAL A 126 17.73 11.72 -11.79
N TYR A 127 18.29 12.32 -12.84
CA TYR A 127 17.89 12.05 -14.22
C TYR A 127 18.01 10.56 -14.59
N ALA A 128 19.15 9.93 -14.29
CA ALA A 128 19.37 8.52 -14.57
C ALA A 128 18.40 7.62 -13.82
N SER A 129 18.11 7.96 -12.55
CA SER A 129 17.17 7.24 -11.70
C SER A 129 15.74 7.32 -12.21
N LEU A 130 15.27 8.51 -12.59
CA LEU A 130 13.92 8.71 -13.11
C LEU A 130 13.75 8.09 -14.52
N GLU A 131 14.78 8.10 -15.38
CA GLU A 131 14.75 7.39 -16.67
C GLU A 131 14.70 5.86 -16.47
N ALA A 132 15.43 5.30 -15.49
CA ALA A 132 15.32 3.88 -15.15
C ALA A 132 13.92 3.53 -14.62
N ALA A 133 13.37 4.37 -13.77
CA ALA A 133 12.01 4.21 -13.23
C ALA A 133 10.95 4.30 -14.35
N ARG A 134 11.09 5.20 -15.30
CA ARG A 134 10.19 5.37 -16.44
C ARG A 134 10.05 4.11 -17.29
N THR A 135 11.08 3.28 -17.36
CA THR A 135 11.09 2.01 -18.10
C THR A 135 10.82 0.80 -17.22
N SER A 136 10.76 0.98 -15.90
CA SER A 136 10.47 -0.06 -14.91
C SER A 136 9.01 -0.48 -14.92
N THR A 137 8.72 -1.75 -14.70
CA THR A 137 7.35 -2.24 -14.50
C THR A 137 6.71 -1.73 -13.21
N LEU A 138 7.52 -1.30 -12.23
CA LEU A 138 7.05 -0.82 -10.93
C LEU A 138 6.62 0.66 -10.96
N TYR A 139 7.30 1.49 -11.75
CA TYR A 139 7.12 2.94 -11.71
C TYR A 139 6.69 3.58 -13.03
N SER A 140 6.69 2.86 -14.16
CA SER A 140 6.41 3.43 -15.49
C SER A 140 5.08 4.19 -15.56
N GLY A 141 4.06 3.76 -14.83
CA GLY A 141 2.75 4.44 -14.77
C GLY A 141 2.83 5.88 -14.25
N ARG A 142 3.79 6.19 -13.36
CA ARG A 142 4.01 7.53 -12.81
C ARG A 142 4.51 8.55 -13.85
N PHE A 143 5.11 8.05 -14.94
CA PHE A 143 5.71 8.86 -16.00
C PHE A 143 4.86 8.93 -17.27
N SER A 144 3.64 8.43 -17.24
CA SER A 144 2.73 8.40 -18.40
C SER A 144 2.49 9.76 -19.04
N ARG A 145 2.63 10.85 -18.26
CA ARG A 145 2.45 12.23 -18.71
C ARG A 145 3.74 13.00 -18.90
N VAL A 146 4.88 12.37 -18.63
CA VAL A 146 6.18 13.02 -18.83
C VAL A 146 6.53 13.00 -20.31
N LYS A 147 6.62 14.19 -20.90
CA LYS A 147 7.03 14.42 -22.27
C LYS A 147 8.55 14.36 -22.42
N SER A 148 9.26 15.08 -21.55
CA SER A 148 10.73 15.16 -21.55
C SER A 148 11.26 15.44 -20.15
N MET A 149 12.51 15.03 -19.91
CA MET A 149 13.30 15.37 -18.73
C MET A 149 14.65 15.88 -19.21
N THR A 150 15.10 17.04 -18.72
CA THR A 150 16.33 17.68 -19.20
C THR A 150 17.05 18.38 -18.05
N PRO A 151 18.31 18.03 -17.75
CA PRO A 151 19.14 18.83 -16.84
C PRO A 151 19.32 20.26 -17.35
N THR A 152 19.15 21.25 -16.46
CA THR A 152 19.29 22.67 -16.80
C THR A 152 20.72 23.17 -16.52
N GLN A 153 21.09 24.32 -17.10
CA GLN A 153 22.44 24.89 -16.93
C GLN A 153 22.70 25.39 -15.49
N ASP A 154 21.65 25.77 -14.79
CA ASP A 154 21.67 26.23 -13.39
C ASP A 154 21.63 25.12 -12.36
N GLY A 155 21.70 23.85 -12.82
CA GLY A 155 21.78 22.67 -11.94
C GLY A 155 20.44 22.13 -11.49
N GLY A 156 19.33 22.47 -12.16
CA GLY A 156 18.01 21.88 -11.97
C GLY A 156 17.74 20.71 -12.90
N LEU A 157 16.63 20.00 -12.67
CA LEU A 157 16.03 19.04 -13.58
C LEU A 157 14.69 19.57 -14.06
N GLN A 158 14.60 19.97 -15.33
CA GLN A 158 13.34 20.34 -15.95
C GLN A 158 12.58 19.09 -16.38
N ILE A 159 11.30 19.02 -16.04
CA ILE A 159 10.35 17.99 -16.49
C ILE A 159 9.18 18.68 -17.17
N ASP A 160 8.98 18.36 -18.47
CA ASP A 160 7.83 18.83 -19.22
C ASP A 160 6.75 17.75 -19.25
N LEU A 161 5.50 18.16 -19.05
CA LEU A 161 4.34 17.28 -19.05
C LEU A 161 3.51 17.48 -20.32
N THR A 162 2.78 16.45 -20.72
CA THR A 162 1.87 16.49 -21.88
C THR A 162 0.56 17.21 -21.58
N THR A 163 0.18 17.29 -20.30
CA THR A 163 -1.07 17.92 -19.82
C THR A 163 -0.82 18.55 -18.45
N PRO A 164 -1.60 19.60 -18.06
CA PRO A 164 -1.51 20.17 -16.74
C PRO A 164 -1.63 19.13 -15.64
N TYR A 165 -0.79 19.24 -14.59
CA TYR A 165 -0.89 18.37 -13.42
C TYR A 165 -0.45 19.14 -12.16
N GLU A 166 -1.38 19.44 -11.29
CA GLU A 166 -1.17 20.28 -10.10
C GLU A 166 -0.20 19.65 -9.09
N ASN A 167 -0.36 18.38 -8.79
CA ASN A 167 0.38 17.67 -7.75
C ASN A 167 1.39 16.66 -8.33
N PHE A 168 2.08 17.02 -9.41
CA PHE A 168 3.09 16.17 -10.05
C PHE A 168 4.20 15.70 -9.08
N PRO A 169 4.67 16.51 -8.09
CA PRO A 169 5.65 16.07 -7.09
C PRO A 169 5.30 14.75 -6.39
N MET A 170 4.02 14.44 -6.19
CA MET A 170 3.55 13.18 -5.60
C MET A 170 4.05 11.93 -6.35
N LEU A 171 4.31 12.03 -7.64
CA LEU A 171 4.78 10.91 -8.47
C LEU A 171 6.30 10.72 -8.43
N LEU A 172 7.02 11.65 -7.78
CA LEU A 172 8.48 11.64 -7.67
C LEU A 172 8.97 11.05 -6.33
N ASP A 173 8.13 10.22 -5.69
CA ASP A 173 8.47 9.35 -4.55
C ASP A 173 9.26 8.10 -4.98
N VAL A 174 9.99 8.21 -6.07
CA VAL A 174 10.82 7.16 -6.67
C VAL A 174 12.23 7.20 -6.08
N PRO A 175 12.78 6.06 -5.58
CA PRO A 175 14.12 6.02 -5.05
C PRO A 175 15.19 6.52 -6.03
N ILE A 176 16.11 7.37 -5.55
CA ILE A 176 17.24 7.88 -6.32
C ILE A 176 18.50 7.10 -5.95
N VAL A 177 19.22 6.65 -6.96
CA VAL A 177 20.47 5.89 -6.83
C VAL A 177 21.60 6.55 -7.62
N LYS A 178 22.84 6.18 -7.34
CA LYS A 178 24.00 6.68 -8.07
C LYS A 178 23.95 6.30 -9.55
N ALA A 179 24.04 7.27 -10.45
CA ALA A 179 23.87 7.08 -11.90
C ALA A 179 24.76 5.97 -12.48
N SER A 180 26.03 5.89 -12.03
CA SER A 180 26.98 4.86 -12.48
C SER A 180 26.60 3.43 -12.03
N GLN A 181 25.62 3.29 -11.15
CA GLN A 181 25.19 2.02 -10.57
C GLN A 181 23.68 1.74 -10.77
N VAL A 182 23.01 2.50 -11.59
CA VAL A 182 21.56 2.39 -11.84
C VAL A 182 21.10 0.97 -12.23
N SER A 183 21.98 0.20 -12.88
CA SER A 183 21.74 -1.19 -13.28
C SER A 183 22.37 -2.23 -12.33
N SER A 184 22.95 -1.82 -11.21
CA SER A 184 23.51 -2.72 -10.21
C SER A 184 22.41 -3.41 -9.42
N ASP A 185 22.62 -4.66 -8.98
CA ASP A 185 21.68 -5.38 -8.08
C ASP A 185 21.55 -4.72 -6.69
N SER A 186 22.54 -3.95 -6.27
CA SER A 186 22.53 -3.22 -4.99
C SER A 186 23.21 -1.86 -5.20
N PRO A 187 22.53 -0.90 -5.83
CA PRO A 187 23.10 0.41 -6.11
C PRO A 187 23.31 1.22 -4.82
N LEU A 188 24.19 2.21 -4.86
CA LEU A 188 24.38 3.14 -3.76
C LEU A 188 23.24 4.16 -3.69
N GLY A 189 22.76 4.43 -2.47
CA GLY A 189 21.74 5.43 -2.17
C GLY A 189 22.21 6.50 -1.20
N THR A 190 21.35 7.47 -0.92
CA THR A 190 21.59 8.58 0.01
C THR A 190 20.93 8.36 1.37
N GLY A 191 20.33 7.19 1.60
CA GLY A 191 19.58 6.87 2.81
C GLY A 191 20.44 6.85 4.09
N PRO A 192 19.79 6.74 5.26
CA PRO A 192 20.46 6.76 6.57
C PRO A 192 21.34 5.54 6.83
N TYR A 193 21.15 4.43 6.13
CA TYR A 193 21.88 3.19 6.34
C TYR A 193 22.71 2.78 5.13
N ILE A 194 23.77 2.02 5.39
CA ILE A 194 24.65 1.38 4.40
C ILE A 194 24.56 -0.12 4.58
N LEU A 195 24.39 -0.86 3.48
CA LEU A 195 24.48 -2.31 3.48
C LEU A 195 25.94 -2.76 3.52
N GLU A 196 26.32 -3.39 4.61
CA GLU A 196 27.62 -4.00 4.82
C GLU A 196 27.52 -5.52 4.67
N ARG A 197 28.59 -6.15 4.16
CA ARG A 197 28.69 -7.60 4.00
C ARG A 197 29.96 -8.11 4.67
N ALA A 198 29.82 -9.07 5.58
CA ALA A 198 30.93 -9.72 6.27
C ALA A 198 30.75 -11.24 6.26
N ALA A 199 31.78 -11.98 6.68
CA ALA A 199 31.70 -13.43 6.82
C ALA A 199 30.60 -13.88 7.82
N SER A 200 30.27 -13.02 8.80
CA SER A 200 29.18 -13.22 9.77
C SER A 200 27.77 -12.98 9.22
N GLY A 201 27.63 -12.55 7.98
CA GLY A 201 26.37 -12.20 7.34
C GLY A 201 26.25 -10.72 6.99
N PRO A 202 25.21 -10.34 6.22
CA PRO A 202 24.90 -8.96 5.87
C PRO A 202 24.26 -8.21 7.06
N TRP A 203 24.47 -6.90 7.11
CA TRP A 203 23.86 -6.02 8.11
C TRP A 203 23.79 -4.58 7.59
N LEU A 204 22.90 -3.79 8.15
CA LEU A 204 22.80 -2.37 7.89
C LEU A 204 23.56 -1.60 8.98
N ARG A 205 24.39 -0.65 8.56
CA ARG A 205 25.11 0.27 9.44
C ARG A 205 24.54 1.67 9.30
N LEU A 206 24.13 2.27 10.43
CA LEU A 206 23.70 3.67 10.46
C LEU A 206 24.86 4.61 10.08
N ARG A 207 24.60 5.57 9.21
CA ARG A 207 25.56 6.60 8.81
C ARG A 207 25.68 7.65 9.90
N ARG A 208 26.91 7.96 10.31
CA ARG A 208 27.22 9.04 11.26
C ARG A 208 27.28 10.41 10.57
N ASP A 209 27.55 10.40 9.28
CA ASP A 209 27.71 11.55 8.38
C ASP A 209 26.51 11.72 7.42
N TRP A 210 25.36 11.22 7.84
CA TRP A 210 24.16 11.38 7.03
C TRP A 210 23.80 12.86 6.91
N TRP A 211 23.44 13.28 5.71
CA TRP A 211 23.30 14.69 5.32
C TRP A 211 22.15 15.42 5.98
N CYS A 212 21.14 14.71 6.50
CA CYS A 212 19.98 15.32 7.16
C CYS A 212 19.79 14.82 8.60
N ASP A 213 19.14 15.65 9.42
CA ASP A 213 18.86 15.40 10.83
C ASP A 213 17.38 15.07 11.03
N ALA A 214 16.93 13.95 10.44
CA ALA A 214 15.56 13.47 10.58
C ALA A 214 15.45 12.46 11.71
N GLN A 215 14.33 12.48 12.42
CA GLN A 215 13.98 11.41 13.36
C GLN A 215 13.67 10.14 12.58
N LEU A 216 14.47 9.09 12.78
CA LEU A 216 14.29 7.81 12.12
C LEU A 216 13.40 6.89 12.96
N PRO A 217 12.50 6.13 12.32
CA PRO A 217 11.72 5.10 13.02
C PRO A 217 12.60 3.94 13.54
N LEU A 218 13.81 3.80 12.98
CA LEU A 218 14.83 2.87 13.41
C LEU A 218 16.12 3.67 13.67
N SER A 219 16.63 3.68 14.90
CA SER A 219 17.85 4.41 15.28
C SER A 219 19.01 3.49 15.67
N ALA A 220 18.86 2.16 15.50
CA ALA A 220 19.89 1.18 15.82
C ALA A 220 21.17 1.40 15.00
N SER A 221 22.33 1.47 15.64
CA SER A 221 23.61 1.68 14.95
C SER A 221 23.99 0.53 14.01
N LYS A 222 23.44 -0.66 14.27
CA LYS A 222 23.62 -1.89 13.49
C LYS A 222 22.33 -2.68 13.47
N ILE A 223 21.90 -3.11 12.28
CA ILE A 223 20.71 -3.94 12.08
C ILE A 223 21.15 -5.20 11.34
N PRO A 224 21.26 -6.37 12.01
CA PRO A 224 21.50 -7.65 11.34
C PRO A 224 20.43 -7.95 10.31
N LEU A 225 20.83 -8.57 9.19
CA LEU A 225 19.92 -9.02 8.14
C LEU A 225 19.92 -10.55 8.11
N LEU A 226 18.74 -11.13 8.24
CA LEU A 226 18.54 -12.57 8.30
C LEU A 226 17.84 -13.08 7.05
N THR A 227 18.22 -14.25 6.59
CA THR A 227 17.60 -14.92 5.45
C THR A 227 16.79 -16.11 5.95
N ALA A 228 15.57 -16.27 5.43
CA ALA A 228 14.73 -17.43 5.66
C ALA A 228 14.24 -17.99 4.31
N SER A 229 14.18 -19.32 4.19
CA SER A 229 13.88 -20.01 2.92
C SER A 229 12.38 -20.04 2.58
N SER A 230 11.51 -19.63 3.50
CA SER A 230 10.05 -19.68 3.33
C SER A 230 9.33 -18.76 4.32
N ALA A 231 8.07 -18.43 4.05
CA ALA A 231 7.20 -17.70 4.97
C ALA A 231 7.09 -18.37 6.34
N THR A 232 7.03 -19.70 6.40
CA THR A 232 7.07 -20.47 7.65
C THR A 232 8.41 -20.28 8.37
N GLY A 233 9.53 -20.26 7.63
CA GLY A 233 10.85 -19.97 8.19
C GLY A 233 10.96 -18.55 8.77
N ILE A 234 10.38 -17.56 8.08
CA ILE A 234 10.31 -16.17 8.59
C ILE A 234 9.50 -16.13 9.88
N ARG A 235 8.31 -16.77 9.90
CA ARG A 235 7.48 -16.86 11.10
C ARG A 235 8.26 -17.46 12.26
N ASP A 236 8.92 -18.62 12.05
CA ASP A 236 9.67 -19.31 13.10
C ASP A 236 10.83 -18.47 13.64
N GLN A 237 11.47 -17.64 12.78
CA GLN A 237 12.50 -16.69 13.22
C GLN A 237 11.90 -15.53 14.01
N PHE A 238 10.75 -14.99 13.59
CA PHE A 238 10.05 -13.95 14.32
C PHE A 238 9.52 -14.43 15.68
N GLU A 239 8.88 -15.61 15.75
CA GLU A 239 8.37 -16.21 16.98
C GLU A 239 9.48 -16.57 17.98
N ARG A 240 10.73 -16.76 17.51
CA ARG A 240 11.92 -16.94 18.35
C ARG A 240 12.68 -15.65 18.63
N GLU A 241 12.12 -14.53 18.26
CA GLU A 241 12.71 -13.20 18.48
C GLU A 241 14.04 -12.98 17.76
N ASN A 242 14.39 -13.79 16.75
CA ASN A 242 15.58 -13.61 15.92
C ASN A 242 15.42 -12.54 14.85
N VAL A 243 14.16 -12.20 14.49
CA VAL A 243 13.79 -11.12 13.56
C VAL A 243 12.87 -10.16 14.29
N GLY A 244 13.20 -8.87 14.27
CA GLY A 244 12.47 -7.84 14.99
C GLY A 244 11.25 -7.30 14.23
N VAL A 245 11.36 -7.18 12.89
CA VAL A 245 10.28 -6.66 12.04
C VAL A 245 10.14 -7.53 10.79
N VAL A 246 8.90 -7.87 10.45
CA VAL A 246 8.55 -8.65 9.26
C VAL A 246 7.42 -7.94 8.51
N CYS A 247 7.56 -7.83 7.19
CA CYS A 247 6.46 -7.48 6.30
C CYS A 247 5.89 -8.76 5.68
N ALA A 248 4.59 -8.91 5.76
CA ALA A 248 3.88 -10.04 5.17
C ALA A 248 2.73 -9.54 4.29
N ASN A 249 2.47 -10.27 3.20
CA ASN A 249 1.35 -9.98 2.32
C ASN A 249 0.18 -10.91 2.64
N PRO A 250 -0.89 -10.44 3.30
CA PRO A 250 -2.06 -11.27 3.61
C PRO A 250 -2.79 -11.78 2.36
N GLY A 251 -2.55 -11.14 1.20
CA GLY A 251 -3.06 -11.56 -0.10
C GLY A 251 -2.33 -12.74 -0.72
N GLU A 252 -1.15 -13.14 -0.22
CA GLU A 252 -0.39 -14.24 -0.76
C GLU A 252 -0.77 -15.60 -0.19
N ASN A 253 -0.56 -16.66 -0.99
CA ASN A 253 -0.78 -18.06 -0.57
C ASN A 253 0.18 -18.48 0.54
N SER A 254 1.35 -17.87 0.59
CA SER A 254 2.42 -18.18 1.54
C SER A 254 2.20 -17.54 2.92
N TYR A 255 1.20 -16.66 3.05
CA TYR A 255 0.90 -16.00 4.32
C TYR A 255 0.60 -17.00 5.44
N VAL A 256 1.26 -16.81 6.59
CA VAL A 256 1.07 -17.61 7.81
C VAL A 256 0.85 -16.70 9.02
N ASP A 257 0.00 -17.14 9.96
CA ASP A 257 -0.24 -16.41 11.20
C ASP A 257 0.94 -16.55 12.17
N PHE A 258 1.24 -15.47 12.90
CA PHE A 258 2.21 -15.44 13.99
C PHE A 258 1.52 -15.81 15.32
N ARG A 259 2.22 -16.57 16.19
CA ARG A 259 1.68 -17.12 17.45
C ARG A 259 2.40 -16.57 18.67
N CYS A 260 3.12 -15.48 18.55
CA CYS A 260 3.79 -14.77 19.63
C CYS A 260 3.10 -13.43 19.89
N ASP A 261 3.57 -12.69 20.88
CA ASP A 261 3.15 -11.31 21.12
C ASP A 261 3.82 -10.37 20.09
N TYR A 262 3.06 -9.43 19.53
CA TYR A 262 3.56 -8.51 18.50
C TYR A 262 2.76 -7.20 18.47
N GLU A 263 3.31 -6.22 17.83
CA GLU A 263 2.61 -5.03 17.35
C GLU A 263 2.38 -5.17 15.84
N LEU A 264 1.29 -4.57 15.35
CA LEU A 264 0.82 -4.76 13.99
C LEU A 264 0.33 -3.46 13.39
N TRP A 265 0.81 -3.16 12.18
CA TRP A 265 0.33 -2.06 11.34
C TRP A 265 -0.07 -2.60 9.97
N ASP A 266 -1.05 -1.98 9.37
CA ASP A 266 -1.31 -2.11 7.95
C ASP A 266 -0.57 -1.02 7.18
N CYS A 267 0.04 -1.41 6.06
CA CYS A 267 0.75 -0.52 5.17
C CYS A 267 0.14 -0.68 3.78
N GLU A 268 -0.58 0.34 3.34
CA GLU A 268 -1.22 0.34 2.03
C GLU A 268 -0.20 0.18 0.90
N ASN A 269 -0.47 -0.71 -0.06
CA ASN A 269 0.45 -1.01 -1.16
C ASN A 269 -0.04 -0.48 -2.52
N GLY A 270 -1.18 0.22 -2.54
CA GLY A 270 -1.79 0.79 -3.74
C GLY A 270 -2.36 -0.22 -4.72
N VAL A 271 -2.41 -1.49 -4.37
CA VAL A 271 -3.00 -2.53 -5.21
C VAL A 271 -4.52 -2.42 -5.16
N PHE A 272 -5.12 -2.18 -6.32
CA PHE A 272 -6.53 -1.95 -6.52
C PHE A 272 -7.24 -3.20 -7.04
N LEU A 273 -8.07 -3.83 -6.24
CA LEU A 273 -8.89 -4.97 -6.61
C LEU A 273 -10.22 -4.48 -7.19
N TYR A 274 -10.55 -4.91 -8.42
CA TYR A 274 -11.78 -4.50 -9.10
C TYR A 274 -12.33 -5.60 -10.01
N LEU A 275 -13.64 -5.54 -10.27
CA LEU A 275 -14.28 -6.26 -11.39
C LEU A 275 -14.34 -5.35 -12.60
N GLY A 276 -13.83 -5.82 -13.73
CA GLY A 276 -13.97 -5.17 -15.03
C GLY A 276 -15.01 -5.89 -15.89
N CYS A 277 -15.91 -5.12 -16.47
CA CYS A 277 -16.94 -5.60 -17.36
C CYS A 277 -16.46 -5.60 -18.83
N ASN A 278 -17.07 -6.44 -19.66
CA ASN A 278 -16.89 -6.40 -21.11
C ASN A 278 -18.11 -5.78 -21.77
N ALA A 279 -17.94 -4.67 -22.47
CA ALA A 279 -19.01 -3.96 -23.17
C ALA A 279 -19.72 -4.81 -24.25
N LYS A 280 -19.06 -5.88 -24.72
CA LYS A 280 -19.63 -6.83 -25.69
C LYS A 280 -20.37 -8.01 -25.04
N SER A 281 -20.42 -8.08 -23.73
CA SER A 281 -21.18 -9.09 -22.99
C SER A 281 -22.67 -8.88 -23.20
N ASN A 282 -23.43 -9.95 -23.41
CA ASN A 282 -24.88 -9.88 -23.48
C ASN A 282 -25.55 -9.53 -22.14
N VAL A 283 -24.81 -9.70 -21.02
CA VAL A 283 -25.27 -9.41 -19.66
C VAL A 283 -24.66 -8.09 -19.18
N PHE A 284 -23.34 -8.01 -19.10
CA PHE A 284 -22.62 -6.86 -18.57
C PHE A 284 -22.36 -5.76 -19.62
N GLY A 285 -22.82 -5.93 -20.85
CA GLY A 285 -22.97 -4.85 -21.83
C GLY A 285 -24.14 -3.91 -21.50
N ILE A 286 -25.08 -4.33 -20.64
CA ILE A 286 -26.26 -3.56 -20.24
C ILE A 286 -25.93 -2.68 -19.03
N PRO A 287 -26.05 -1.34 -19.14
CA PRO A 287 -25.66 -0.42 -18.07
C PRO A 287 -26.37 -0.69 -16.73
N GLU A 288 -27.65 -0.97 -16.74
CA GLU A 288 -28.49 -1.23 -15.57
C GLU A 288 -27.98 -2.45 -14.78
N VAL A 289 -27.53 -3.49 -15.48
CA VAL A 289 -26.97 -4.70 -14.88
C VAL A 289 -25.59 -4.41 -14.27
N ARG A 290 -24.72 -3.63 -14.96
CA ARG A 290 -23.42 -3.23 -14.41
C ARG A 290 -23.57 -2.36 -13.16
N GLN A 291 -24.48 -1.38 -13.19
CA GLN A 291 -24.75 -0.54 -12.02
C GLN A 291 -25.27 -1.39 -10.85
N ALA A 292 -26.16 -2.33 -11.10
CA ALA A 292 -26.69 -3.23 -10.09
C ALA A 292 -25.59 -4.15 -9.49
N LEU A 293 -24.59 -4.56 -10.30
CA LEU A 293 -23.44 -5.34 -9.84
C LEU A 293 -22.66 -4.62 -8.73
N THR A 294 -22.55 -3.29 -8.80
CA THR A 294 -21.85 -2.48 -7.77
C THR A 294 -22.46 -2.66 -6.39
N TYR A 295 -23.78 -2.87 -6.30
CA TYR A 295 -24.48 -3.10 -5.02
C TYR A 295 -24.43 -4.56 -4.56
N ALA A 296 -24.14 -5.51 -5.45
CA ALA A 296 -24.17 -6.94 -5.12
C ALA A 296 -22.88 -7.45 -4.45
N ILE A 297 -21.82 -6.66 -4.42
CA ILE A 297 -20.52 -7.08 -3.86
C ILE A 297 -20.41 -6.68 -2.38
N ASP A 298 -20.37 -7.67 -1.50
CA ASP A 298 -20.05 -7.45 -0.08
C ASP A 298 -18.54 -7.27 0.13
N ARG A 299 -18.11 -6.03 0.00
CA ARG A 299 -16.70 -5.63 0.12
C ARG A 299 -16.12 -5.87 1.51
N ARG A 300 -16.97 -5.74 2.56
CA ARG A 300 -16.55 -5.96 3.95
C ARG A 300 -16.32 -7.45 4.22
N ALA A 301 -17.24 -8.30 3.76
CA ALA A 301 -17.06 -9.75 3.86
C ALA A 301 -15.80 -10.20 3.09
N ILE A 302 -15.57 -9.73 1.87
CA ILE A 302 -14.36 -10.02 1.11
C ILE A 302 -13.08 -9.61 1.86
N SER A 303 -13.06 -8.40 2.43
CA SER A 303 -11.92 -7.93 3.23
C SER A 303 -11.64 -8.83 4.43
N LEU A 304 -12.69 -9.14 5.21
CA LEU A 304 -12.57 -9.95 6.42
C LEU A 304 -12.16 -11.39 6.12
N GLU A 305 -12.85 -12.05 5.19
CA GLU A 305 -12.72 -13.48 4.96
C GLU A 305 -11.46 -13.84 4.16
N HIS A 306 -11.09 -13.00 3.18
CA HIS A 306 -9.99 -13.30 2.29
C HIS A 306 -8.69 -12.55 2.64
N TYR A 307 -8.78 -11.35 3.22
CA TYR A 307 -7.62 -10.51 3.52
C TYR A 307 -7.42 -10.22 5.01
N ARG A 308 -8.20 -10.84 5.91
CA ARG A 308 -8.06 -10.65 7.38
C ARG A 308 -8.15 -9.18 7.78
N SER A 309 -8.96 -8.40 7.08
CA SER A 309 -9.12 -6.95 7.18
C SER A 309 -7.92 -6.11 6.69
N PHE A 310 -6.88 -6.72 6.07
CA PHE A 310 -5.79 -6.02 5.38
C PHE A 310 -6.14 -5.63 3.94
N ALA A 311 -7.41 -5.38 3.69
CA ALA A 311 -7.91 -4.80 2.45
C ALA A 311 -8.95 -3.77 2.83
N LEU A 312 -8.79 -2.53 2.37
CA LEU A 312 -9.73 -1.44 2.61
C LEU A 312 -10.91 -1.58 1.64
N PRO A 313 -12.14 -1.87 2.11
CA PRO A 313 -13.31 -1.94 1.24
C PRO A 313 -13.52 -0.63 0.50
N ALA A 314 -13.54 -0.64 -0.83
CA ALA A 314 -13.64 0.56 -1.65
C ALA A 314 -14.80 0.45 -2.64
N VAL A 315 -15.70 1.42 -2.57
CA VAL A 315 -16.80 1.60 -3.55
C VAL A 315 -16.36 2.52 -4.68
N LEU A 316 -15.57 3.54 -4.36
CA LEU A 316 -14.98 4.45 -5.33
C LEU A 316 -13.62 3.91 -5.82
N PRO A 317 -13.19 4.26 -7.04
CA PRO A 317 -11.91 3.80 -7.59
C PRO A 317 -10.71 4.62 -7.06
N ALA A 318 -10.69 4.89 -5.77
CA ALA A 318 -9.60 5.51 -5.04
C ALA A 318 -9.47 4.85 -3.67
N SER A 319 -8.30 4.91 -3.04
CA SER A 319 -8.13 4.42 -1.68
C SER A 319 -8.98 5.22 -0.70
N PRO A 320 -9.69 4.55 0.23
CA PRO A 320 -10.44 5.23 1.30
C PRO A 320 -9.61 6.17 2.18
N ASN A 321 -8.28 5.95 2.27
CA ASN A 321 -7.36 6.80 3.02
C ASN A 321 -6.88 8.01 2.20
N SER A 322 -7.12 8.03 0.88
CA SER A 322 -6.67 9.13 0.04
C SER A 322 -7.59 10.36 0.11
N PRO A 323 -7.07 11.58 -0.08
CA PRO A 323 -7.88 12.79 -0.14
C PRO A 323 -8.84 12.82 -1.33
N TYR A 324 -8.68 11.90 -2.29
CA TYR A 324 -9.51 11.76 -3.47
C TYR A 324 -10.80 10.97 -3.21
N TYR A 325 -10.91 10.27 -2.08
CA TYR A 325 -12.07 9.45 -1.74
C TYR A 325 -13.17 10.29 -1.06
N SER A 326 -14.31 10.45 -1.71
CA SER A 326 -15.47 11.13 -1.11
C SER A 326 -16.33 10.13 -0.32
N GLN A 327 -16.24 10.14 1.00
CA GLN A 327 -17.07 9.31 1.86
C GLN A 327 -18.57 9.52 1.59
N ALA A 328 -18.98 10.77 1.36
CA ALA A 328 -20.37 11.12 1.06
C ALA A 328 -20.89 10.53 -0.27
N GLU A 329 -20.02 10.36 -1.28
CA GLU A 329 -20.38 9.65 -2.51
C GLU A 329 -20.43 8.14 -2.28
N ALA A 330 -19.47 7.57 -1.54
CA ALA A 330 -19.39 6.14 -1.25
C ALA A 330 -20.64 5.63 -0.47
N GLU A 331 -21.14 6.41 0.47
CA GLU A 331 -22.32 6.07 1.29
C GLU A 331 -23.62 5.89 0.48
N LYS A 332 -23.68 6.37 -0.76
CA LYS A 332 -24.81 6.16 -1.65
C LYS A 332 -24.92 4.72 -2.18
N TYR A 333 -23.87 3.94 -2.05
CA TYR A 333 -23.74 2.59 -2.60
C TYR A 333 -23.67 1.54 -1.48
N SER A 334 -24.77 1.35 -0.76
CA SER A 334 -24.89 0.29 0.25
C SER A 334 -25.04 -1.10 -0.38
N TYR A 335 -24.53 -2.14 0.30
CA TYR A 335 -24.69 -3.53 -0.12
C TYR A 335 -26.17 -3.92 -0.21
N ASP A 336 -26.61 -4.34 -1.40
CA ASP A 336 -27.98 -4.76 -1.71
C ASP A 336 -27.98 -5.74 -2.91
N PRO A 337 -27.75 -7.03 -2.66
CA PRO A 337 -27.66 -8.03 -3.75
C PRO A 337 -28.97 -8.24 -4.51
N ASP A 338 -30.11 -7.85 -3.93
CA ASP A 338 -31.40 -7.99 -4.58
C ASP A 338 -31.53 -7.09 -5.81
N ARG A 339 -30.81 -5.97 -5.86
CA ARG A 339 -30.77 -5.11 -7.04
C ARG A 339 -30.25 -5.82 -8.29
N LEU A 340 -29.22 -6.65 -8.14
CA LEU A 340 -28.69 -7.42 -9.28
C LEU A 340 -29.73 -8.44 -9.76
N ARG A 341 -30.38 -9.15 -8.82
CA ARG A 341 -31.45 -10.10 -9.16
C ARG A 341 -32.60 -9.42 -9.91
N GLN A 342 -33.04 -8.25 -9.42
CA GLN A 342 -34.09 -7.46 -10.05
C GLN A 342 -33.68 -6.97 -11.45
N ALA A 343 -32.46 -6.49 -11.64
CA ALA A 343 -31.96 -6.05 -12.94
C ALA A 343 -31.88 -7.20 -13.94
N LEU A 344 -31.40 -8.38 -13.52
CA LEU A 344 -31.35 -9.58 -14.36
C LEU A 344 -32.75 -10.06 -14.77
N ALA A 345 -33.72 -10.04 -13.85
CA ALA A 345 -35.10 -10.41 -14.12
C ALA A 345 -35.79 -9.41 -15.09
N ALA A 346 -35.55 -8.11 -14.91
CA ALA A 346 -36.08 -7.06 -15.77
C ALA A 346 -35.63 -7.21 -17.23
N GLU A 347 -34.39 -7.64 -17.44
CA GLU A 347 -33.80 -7.87 -18.75
C GLU A 347 -34.00 -9.32 -19.28
N ASN A 348 -34.71 -10.19 -18.54
CA ASN A 348 -34.93 -11.61 -18.86
C ASN A 348 -33.62 -12.39 -19.03
N LEU A 349 -32.63 -12.12 -18.18
CA LEU A 349 -31.29 -12.70 -18.24
C LEU A 349 -31.06 -13.86 -17.24
N GLU A 350 -32.06 -14.24 -16.46
CA GLU A 350 -32.00 -15.36 -15.53
C GLU A 350 -31.58 -16.66 -16.25
N GLY A 351 -30.68 -17.41 -15.63
CA GLY A 351 -30.13 -18.64 -16.20
C GLY A 351 -29.12 -18.45 -17.34
N THR A 352 -28.79 -17.18 -17.68
CA THR A 352 -27.76 -16.88 -18.69
C THR A 352 -26.38 -17.30 -18.20
N THR A 353 -25.59 -17.88 -19.09
CA THR A 353 -24.21 -18.29 -18.79
C THR A 353 -23.24 -17.14 -19.01
N VAL A 354 -22.42 -16.84 -18.01
CA VAL A 354 -21.35 -15.82 -18.05
C VAL A 354 -20.03 -16.40 -17.60
N SER A 355 -18.91 -15.83 -18.08
CA SER A 355 -17.58 -16.21 -17.60
C SER A 355 -16.98 -15.14 -16.72
N LEU A 356 -16.38 -15.54 -15.58
CA LEU A 356 -15.55 -14.71 -14.73
C LEU A 356 -14.08 -15.16 -14.88
N LEU A 357 -13.27 -14.29 -15.44
CA LEU A 357 -11.84 -14.54 -15.70
C LEU A 357 -10.99 -14.11 -14.50
N VAL A 358 -10.10 -15.00 -14.05
CA VAL A 358 -9.19 -14.73 -12.92
C VAL A 358 -7.81 -15.33 -13.15
N ASN A 359 -6.75 -14.69 -12.62
CA ASN A 359 -5.41 -15.27 -12.57
C ASN A 359 -5.32 -16.25 -11.39
N LYS A 360 -5.08 -17.54 -11.70
CA LYS A 360 -4.97 -18.63 -10.70
C LYS A 360 -3.64 -18.67 -9.95
N ASP A 361 -2.61 -17.97 -10.45
CA ASP A 361 -1.30 -17.92 -9.79
C ASP A 361 -1.38 -17.15 -8.45
N ASP A 362 -2.38 -16.28 -8.33
CA ASP A 362 -2.78 -15.63 -7.08
C ASP A 362 -3.99 -16.38 -6.48
N GLY A 363 -3.71 -17.27 -5.53
CA GLY A 363 -4.75 -18.11 -4.93
C GLY A 363 -5.74 -17.33 -4.08
N ARG A 364 -5.35 -16.18 -3.52
CA ARG A 364 -6.27 -15.34 -2.75
C ARG A 364 -7.28 -14.66 -3.68
N ARG A 365 -6.80 -14.13 -4.80
CA ARG A 365 -7.66 -13.57 -5.85
C ARG A 365 -8.60 -14.62 -6.44
N LEU A 366 -8.12 -15.87 -6.58
CA LEU A 366 -8.97 -17.00 -7.01
C LEU A 366 -10.10 -17.26 -5.99
N GLN A 367 -9.82 -17.23 -4.69
CA GLN A 367 -10.85 -17.38 -3.65
C GLN A 367 -11.87 -16.25 -3.68
N VAL A 368 -11.44 -15.00 -3.84
CA VAL A 368 -12.34 -13.85 -4.03
C VAL A 368 -13.21 -14.02 -5.28
N ALA A 369 -12.62 -14.47 -6.39
CA ALA A 369 -13.37 -14.74 -7.62
C ALA A 369 -14.43 -15.85 -7.42
N GLN A 370 -14.14 -16.85 -6.58
CA GLN A 370 -15.13 -17.87 -6.22
C GLN A 370 -16.30 -17.26 -5.43
N THR A 371 -16.02 -16.45 -4.40
CA THR A 371 -17.07 -15.73 -3.64
C THR A 371 -17.94 -14.87 -4.56
N ILE A 372 -17.32 -14.14 -5.51
CA ILE A 372 -18.07 -13.34 -6.48
C ILE A 372 -18.91 -14.23 -7.43
N SER A 373 -18.35 -15.36 -7.85
CA SER A 373 -19.08 -16.35 -8.66
C SER A 373 -20.32 -16.86 -7.96
N ASP A 374 -20.24 -17.10 -6.65
CA ASP A 374 -21.37 -17.57 -5.84
C ASP A 374 -22.45 -16.48 -5.75
N VAL A 375 -22.07 -15.21 -5.50
CA VAL A 375 -22.98 -14.06 -5.51
C VAL A 375 -23.73 -13.93 -6.85
N LEU A 376 -23.03 -14.03 -7.96
CA LEU A 376 -23.63 -13.95 -9.30
C LEU A 376 -24.56 -15.15 -9.56
N THR A 377 -24.23 -16.32 -9.04
CA THR A 377 -25.05 -17.53 -9.16
C THR A 377 -26.34 -17.40 -8.33
N GLU A 378 -26.25 -16.88 -7.11
CA GLU A 378 -27.39 -16.57 -6.25
C GLU A 378 -28.32 -15.50 -6.87
N ALA A 379 -27.75 -14.57 -7.63
CA ALA A 379 -28.51 -13.57 -8.37
C ALA A 379 -29.25 -14.16 -9.59
N GLY A 380 -28.95 -15.40 -9.99
CA GLY A 380 -29.67 -16.12 -11.05
C GLY A 380 -28.86 -16.39 -12.32
N LEU A 381 -27.55 -16.09 -12.35
CA LEU A 381 -26.69 -16.41 -13.50
C LEU A 381 -26.08 -17.81 -13.38
N LYS A 382 -25.61 -18.36 -14.52
CA LYS A 382 -24.75 -19.56 -14.56
C LYS A 382 -23.30 -19.12 -14.76
N VAL A 383 -22.47 -19.21 -13.74
CA VAL A 383 -21.11 -18.69 -13.80
C VAL A 383 -20.10 -19.77 -14.14
N ILE A 384 -19.26 -19.51 -15.14
CA ILE A 384 -18.07 -20.31 -15.47
C ILE A 384 -16.84 -19.55 -14.97
N LEU A 385 -16.26 -20.03 -13.85
CA LEU A 385 -15.02 -19.46 -13.36
C LEU A 385 -13.83 -19.94 -14.22
N ARG A 386 -13.22 -19.00 -14.96
CA ARG A 386 -12.09 -19.24 -15.85
C ARG A 386 -10.79 -18.86 -15.17
N ALA A 387 -10.21 -19.80 -14.44
CA ALA A 387 -8.94 -19.64 -13.75
C ALA A 387 -7.77 -19.98 -14.69
N LEU A 388 -7.01 -19.00 -15.12
CA LEU A 388 -5.87 -19.10 -16.03
C LEU A 388 -4.58 -18.69 -15.33
N ASP A 389 -3.44 -19.26 -15.76
CA ASP A 389 -2.12 -18.72 -15.36
C ASP A 389 -1.91 -17.30 -15.88
N GLY A 390 -0.93 -16.57 -15.33
CA GLY A 390 -0.74 -15.15 -15.59
C GLY A 390 -0.51 -14.82 -17.07
N GLU A 391 0.14 -15.68 -17.84
CA GLU A 391 0.35 -15.46 -19.28
C GLU A 391 -0.97 -15.59 -20.06
N ASN A 392 -1.68 -16.70 -19.86
CA ASN A 392 -2.96 -16.97 -20.52
C ASN A 392 -4.04 -15.99 -20.03
N TYR A 393 -4.01 -15.56 -18.76
CA TYR A 393 -4.89 -14.53 -18.22
C TYR A 393 -4.70 -13.19 -18.98
N ARG A 394 -3.45 -12.72 -19.12
CA ARG A 394 -3.14 -11.50 -19.88
C ARG A 394 -3.55 -11.60 -21.34
N ALA A 395 -3.32 -12.75 -21.97
CA ALA A 395 -3.73 -13.00 -23.35
C ALA A 395 -5.27 -12.98 -23.51
N ALA A 396 -6.01 -13.54 -22.56
CA ALA A 396 -7.48 -13.52 -22.53
C ALA A 396 -8.01 -12.10 -22.34
N LEU A 397 -7.42 -11.29 -21.45
CA LEU A 397 -7.76 -9.87 -21.27
C LEU A 397 -7.60 -9.09 -22.57
N LYS A 398 -6.42 -9.17 -23.19
CA LYS A 398 -6.10 -8.46 -24.46
C LYS A 398 -7.02 -8.85 -25.61
N SER A 399 -7.47 -10.11 -25.65
CA SER A 399 -8.37 -10.61 -26.71
C SER A 399 -9.86 -10.36 -26.40
N GLY A 400 -10.22 -9.79 -25.23
CA GLY A 400 -11.60 -9.56 -24.81
C GLY A 400 -12.44 -10.83 -24.64
N ARG A 401 -11.80 -11.99 -24.40
CA ARG A 401 -12.51 -13.28 -24.26
C ARG A 401 -12.95 -13.52 -22.81
N PHE A 402 -13.82 -12.68 -22.31
CA PHE A 402 -14.43 -12.75 -20.99
C PHE A 402 -15.72 -11.92 -20.97
N GLU A 403 -16.62 -12.14 -20.02
CA GLU A 403 -17.72 -11.26 -19.69
C GLU A 403 -17.39 -10.37 -18.49
N LEU A 404 -16.75 -10.96 -17.46
CA LEU A 404 -16.16 -10.27 -16.31
C LEU A 404 -14.73 -10.72 -16.11
N HIS A 405 -13.89 -9.86 -15.52
CA HIS A 405 -12.58 -10.24 -15.02
C HIS A 405 -12.31 -9.61 -13.65
N LEU A 406 -11.57 -10.29 -12.81
CA LEU A 406 -11.07 -9.77 -11.54
C LEU A 406 -9.65 -9.26 -11.73
N GLY A 407 -9.49 -7.93 -11.76
CA GLY A 407 -8.22 -7.22 -11.96
C GLY A 407 -7.59 -6.76 -10.65
N GLN A 408 -6.24 -6.61 -10.68
CA GLN A 408 -5.45 -6.23 -9.50
C GLN A 408 -4.20 -5.42 -9.91
N PRO A 409 -4.36 -4.24 -10.56
CA PRO A 409 -3.25 -3.35 -10.85
C PRO A 409 -2.81 -2.59 -9.59
N GLN A 410 -1.56 -2.13 -9.58
CA GLN A 410 -1.11 -1.12 -8.63
C GLN A 410 -1.34 0.27 -9.22
N LEU A 411 -2.13 1.10 -8.55
CA LEU A 411 -2.34 2.49 -8.93
C LEU A 411 -1.20 3.37 -8.39
N SER A 412 -0.91 4.47 -9.06
CA SER A 412 -0.02 5.52 -8.55
C SER A 412 -0.64 6.25 -7.36
N PRO A 413 0.13 6.94 -6.51
CA PRO A 413 -0.41 7.64 -5.33
C PRO A 413 -1.52 8.65 -5.65
N ASN A 414 -1.51 9.22 -6.85
CA ASN A 414 -2.51 10.17 -7.34
C ASN A 414 -3.84 9.54 -7.78
N MET A 415 -4.00 8.22 -7.68
CA MET A 415 -5.21 7.48 -8.10
C MET A 415 -5.66 7.78 -9.54
N ASP A 416 -4.69 7.97 -10.47
CA ASP A 416 -4.99 8.24 -11.90
C ASP A 416 -5.62 7.01 -12.56
N LEU A 417 -6.83 7.20 -13.12
CA LEU A 417 -7.60 6.19 -13.82
C LEU A 417 -7.43 6.23 -15.34
N SER A 418 -6.61 7.11 -15.88
CA SER A 418 -6.45 7.31 -17.31
C SER A 418 -6.09 6.04 -18.07
N ALA A 419 -5.34 5.12 -17.43
CA ALA A 419 -4.96 3.84 -18.04
C ALA A 419 -6.16 2.91 -18.35
N PHE A 420 -7.30 3.11 -17.69
CA PHE A 420 -8.53 2.35 -17.95
C PHE A 420 -9.33 2.93 -19.12
N PHE A 421 -9.46 4.27 -19.17
CA PHE A 421 -10.41 4.95 -20.06
C PHE A 421 -9.78 5.54 -21.33
N SER A 422 -8.44 5.61 -21.42
CA SER A 422 -7.75 5.96 -22.67
C SER A 422 -7.92 4.85 -23.72
N PRO A 423 -8.11 5.18 -25.01
CA PRO A 423 -8.12 4.18 -26.09
C PRO A 423 -6.89 3.29 -26.11
N ASP A 424 -5.70 3.88 -25.85
CA ASP A 424 -4.40 3.17 -25.80
C ASP A 424 -4.00 2.81 -24.37
N GLY A 425 -4.91 2.88 -23.41
CA GLY A 425 -4.66 2.63 -21.99
C GLY A 425 -4.26 1.19 -21.70
N ALA A 426 -3.22 1.00 -20.90
CA ALA A 426 -2.69 -0.33 -20.58
C ALA A 426 -3.69 -1.23 -19.80
N LEU A 427 -4.70 -0.63 -19.19
CA LEU A 427 -5.77 -1.29 -18.43
C LEU A 427 -7.13 -1.23 -19.15
N ASN A 428 -7.17 -0.72 -20.38
CA ASN A 428 -8.40 -0.74 -21.21
C ASN A 428 -8.68 -2.16 -21.72
N PHE A 429 -9.40 -2.93 -20.93
CA PHE A 429 -9.85 -4.26 -21.29
C PHE A 429 -11.37 -4.29 -21.48
N GLY A 430 -11.86 -5.12 -22.41
CA GLY A 430 -13.31 -5.31 -22.60
C GLY A 430 -14.04 -4.10 -23.19
N GLY A 431 -13.34 -3.11 -23.75
CA GLY A 431 -13.97 -1.90 -24.32
C GLY A 431 -14.31 -0.85 -23.27
N MET A 432 -13.50 -0.72 -22.24
CA MET A 432 -13.66 0.22 -21.13
C MET A 432 -13.34 1.68 -21.52
N ALA A 433 -12.65 1.91 -22.66
CA ALA A 433 -12.28 3.25 -23.12
C ALA A 433 -13.51 4.13 -23.32
N ASP A 434 -13.48 5.31 -22.69
CA ASP A 434 -14.49 6.36 -22.81
C ASP A 434 -13.85 7.74 -22.87
N ALA A 435 -14.11 8.50 -23.93
CA ALA A 435 -13.49 9.80 -24.14
C ALA A 435 -13.94 10.86 -23.12
N GLY A 436 -15.18 10.78 -22.63
CA GLY A 436 -15.72 11.69 -21.62
C GLY A 436 -15.08 11.45 -20.27
N ILE A 437 -15.05 10.18 -19.80
CA ILE A 437 -14.40 9.82 -18.54
C ILE A 437 -12.88 10.05 -18.62
N TYR A 438 -12.25 9.76 -19.77
CA TYR A 438 -10.84 10.07 -19.98
C TYR A 438 -10.56 11.58 -19.87
N SER A 439 -11.41 12.44 -20.43
CA SER A 439 -11.29 13.90 -20.23
C SER A 439 -11.44 14.27 -18.75
N MET A 440 -12.37 13.66 -18.02
CA MET A 440 -12.54 13.90 -16.58
C MET A 440 -11.32 13.44 -15.76
N CYS A 441 -10.60 12.39 -16.20
CA CYS A 441 -9.31 12.02 -15.60
C CYS A 441 -8.28 13.15 -15.76
N GLN A 442 -8.21 13.79 -16.95
CA GLN A 442 -7.32 14.92 -17.18
C GLN A 442 -7.68 16.12 -16.30
N ASP A 443 -8.97 16.44 -16.20
CA ASP A 443 -9.48 17.54 -15.39
C ASP A 443 -9.22 17.30 -13.89
N ALA A 444 -9.30 16.06 -13.42
CA ALA A 444 -9.00 15.68 -12.03
C ALA A 444 -7.50 15.85 -11.69
N LEU A 445 -6.61 15.56 -12.63
CA LEU A 445 -5.17 15.80 -12.46
C LEU A 445 -4.81 17.30 -12.47
N ALA A 446 -5.51 18.09 -13.28
CA ALA A 446 -5.34 19.54 -13.32
C ALA A 446 -5.92 20.24 -12.09
N ASN A 447 -6.97 19.67 -11.48
CA ASN A 447 -7.61 20.17 -10.27
C ASN A 447 -8.19 19.02 -9.45
N GLN A 448 -7.60 18.74 -8.29
CA GLN A 448 -7.98 17.62 -7.42
C GLN A 448 -9.47 17.66 -6.98
N GLY A 449 -10.09 18.84 -6.92
CA GLY A 449 -11.52 18.99 -6.62
C GLY A 449 -12.45 18.24 -7.60
N ASN A 450 -11.97 17.86 -8.77
CA ASN A 450 -12.73 17.17 -9.80
C ASN A 450 -12.81 15.65 -9.61
N TYR A 451 -12.03 15.05 -8.68
CA TYR A 451 -12.08 13.59 -8.44
C TYR A 451 -13.47 13.08 -8.06
N THR A 452 -14.22 13.81 -7.26
CA THR A 452 -15.60 13.42 -6.89
C THR A 452 -16.51 13.28 -8.11
N ALA A 453 -16.42 14.19 -9.08
CA ALA A 453 -17.20 14.12 -10.31
C ALA A 453 -16.75 12.96 -11.21
N LEU A 454 -15.42 12.75 -11.32
CA LEU A 454 -14.85 11.62 -12.03
C LEU A 454 -15.33 10.28 -11.46
N HIS A 455 -15.24 10.09 -10.14
CA HIS A 455 -15.65 8.85 -9.50
C HIS A 455 -17.15 8.57 -9.70
N ARG A 456 -18.00 9.61 -9.66
CA ARG A 456 -19.43 9.47 -9.96
C ARG A 456 -19.65 8.99 -11.39
N ALA A 457 -18.98 9.60 -12.38
CA ALA A 457 -19.08 9.18 -13.78
C ALA A 457 -18.63 7.73 -13.99
N VAL A 458 -17.53 7.30 -13.32
CA VAL A 458 -17.06 5.91 -13.37
C VAL A 458 -18.08 4.93 -12.79
N LEU A 459 -18.77 5.29 -11.70
CA LEU A 459 -19.79 4.43 -11.09
C LEU A 459 -21.11 4.44 -11.89
N GLU A 460 -21.45 5.53 -12.59
CA GLU A 460 -22.61 5.61 -13.50
C GLU A 460 -22.37 4.79 -14.77
N ASP A 461 -21.18 4.81 -15.34
CA ASP A 461 -20.79 3.93 -16.44
C ASP A 461 -20.69 2.47 -16.00
N ALA A 462 -20.16 2.24 -14.80
CA ALA A 462 -20.00 0.96 -14.12
C ALA A 462 -19.26 -0.15 -14.91
N MET A 463 -18.45 0.21 -15.92
CA MET A 463 -17.52 -0.73 -16.56
C MET A 463 -16.45 -1.23 -15.60
N LEU A 464 -16.18 -0.46 -14.56
CA LEU A 464 -15.24 -0.74 -13.48
C LEU A 464 -15.99 -0.75 -12.15
N CYS A 465 -16.08 -1.91 -11.50
CA CYS A 465 -16.69 -2.07 -10.17
C CYS A 465 -15.57 -2.25 -9.13
N PRO A 466 -15.25 -1.23 -8.31
CA PRO A 466 -14.25 -1.31 -7.26
C PRO A 466 -14.62 -2.34 -6.19
N VAL A 467 -13.62 -3.02 -5.63
CA VAL A 467 -13.78 -3.99 -4.54
C VAL A 467 -13.00 -3.56 -3.30
N ALA A 468 -11.69 -3.39 -3.40
CA ALA A 468 -10.84 -3.04 -2.27
C ALA A 468 -9.48 -2.46 -2.71
N PHE A 469 -8.81 -1.77 -1.77
CA PHE A 469 -7.37 -1.50 -1.83
C PHE A 469 -6.65 -2.40 -0.83
N LEU A 470 -5.55 -3.04 -1.26
CA LEU A 470 -4.83 -4.01 -0.45
C LEU A 470 -3.74 -3.35 0.39
N SER A 471 -3.38 -4.00 1.50
CA SER A 471 -2.30 -3.59 2.39
C SER A 471 -1.36 -4.75 2.69
N TYR A 472 -0.10 -4.42 3.02
CA TYR A 472 0.80 -5.33 3.72
C TYR A 472 0.53 -5.28 5.23
N ALA A 473 0.85 -6.37 5.92
CA ALA A 473 0.89 -6.45 7.36
C ALA A 473 2.34 -6.31 7.83
N VAL A 474 2.63 -5.27 8.63
CA VAL A 474 3.96 -5.07 9.24
C VAL A 474 3.88 -5.52 10.69
N TYR A 475 4.58 -6.61 11.00
CA TYR A 475 4.70 -7.17 12.33
C TYR A 475 6.00 -6.72 12.98
N ALA A 476 5.95 -6.23 14.20
CA ALA A 476 7.13 -5.93 14.99
C ALA A 476 7.04 -6.59 16.37
N GLN A 477 8.19 -6.97 16.93
CA GLN A 477 8.28 -7.37 18.33
C GLN A 477 7.84 -6.20 19.20
N ARG A 478 7.06 -6.47 20.24
CA ARG A 478 6.44 -5.44 21.07
C ARG A 478 7.47 -4.50 21.68
N GLY A 479 7.23 -3.19 21.54
CA GLY A 479 8.08 -2.12 22.06
C GLY A 479 9.39 -1.91 21.29
N LEU A 480 9.50 -2.48 20.07
CA LEU A 480 10.67 -2.33 19.22
C LEU A 480 10.60 -1.06 18.35
N LEU A 481 9.42 -0.67 17.94
CA LEU A 481 9.16 0.51 17.11
C LEU A 481 8.39 1.55 17.93
N GLU A 482 8.96 2.76 18.03
CA GLU A 482 8.31 3.92 18.64
C GLU A 482 7.80 4.85 17.54
N ASP A 483 6.60 5.44 17.73
CA ASP A 483 5.97 6.41 16.83
C ASP A 483 5.96 5.97 15.34
N PHE A 484 5.77 4.67 15.11
CA PHE A 484 5.86 4.08 13.78
C PHE A 484 4.60 4.34 12.97
N THR A 485 4.76 5.05 11.86
CA THR A 485 3.70 5.37 10.90
C THR A 485 4.14 4.93 9.50
N PRO A 486 3.84 3.69 9.09
CA PRO A 486 4.20 3.23 7.76
C PRO A 486 3.44 4.01 6.69
N ALA A 487 4.14 4.39 5.64
CA ALA A 487 3.54 5.01 4.47
C ALA A 487 3.61 4.07 3.27
N ARG A 488 2.76 4.31 2.29
CA ARG A 488 2.78 3.58 1.04
C ARG A 488 4.18 3.61 0.41
N ASP A 489 4.68 2.45 -0.02
CA ASP A 489 6.01 2.25 -0.65
C ASP A 489 7.22 2.54 0.28
N PHE A 490 7.01 3.18 1.46
CA PHE A 490 8.05 3.51 2.45
C PHE A 490 7.64 3.03 3.84
N VAL A 491 7.85 1.74 4.13
CA VAL A 491 7.43 1.16 5.40
C VAL A 491 8.14 1.85 6.58
N PHE A 492 9.45 2.07 6.51
CA PHE A 492 10.18 2.88 7.50
C PHE A 492 10.17 4.35 7.07
N TYR A 493 8.96 4.92 7.01
CA TYR A 493 8.76 6.32 6.66
C TYR A 493 9.38 7.26 7.71
N TYR A 494 9.92 8.36 7.24
CA TYR A 494 10.35 9.49 8.04
C TYR A 494 10.15 10.80 7.25
N SER A 495 9.94 11.89 7.98
CA SER A 495 9.73 13.21 7.44
C SER A 495 10.85 14.16 7.84
N LEU A 496 11.11 15.17 7.01
CA LEU A 496 11.94 16.32 7.36
C LEU A 496 11.14 17.46 7.98
N GLY A 497 9.81 17.27 8.15
CA GLY A 497 8.90 18.31 8.65
C GLY A 497 8.74 19.51 7.73
N ARG A 498 8.96 19.30 6.40
CA ARG A 498 8.84 20.33 5.37
C ARG A 498 7.60 20.09 4.53
N THR A 499 6.88 21.16 4.22
CA THR A 499 5.71 21.08 3.34
C THR A 499 6.10 21.31 1.88
N LEU A 500 5.22 20.95 0.96
CA LEU A 500 5.41 21.19 -0.48
C LEU A 500 5.54 22.70 -0.78
N GLU A 501 4.81 23.56 -0.04
CA GLU A 501 4.89 25.02 -0.19
C GLU A 501 6.23 25.58 0.29
N ASP A 502 6.84 25.01 1.33
CA ASP A 502 8.16 25.44 1.82
C ASP A 502 9.27 25.21 0.76
N ALA A 503 9.11 24.20 -0.09
CA ALA A 503 10.05 23.91 -1.16
C ALA A 503 9.72 24.64 -2.48
N ARG A 504 8.59 25.36 -2.56
CA ARG A 504 8.19 26.08 -3.79
C ARG A 504 8.95 27.37 -3.95
N ILE A 505 9.65 27.52 -5.07
CA ILE A 505 10.29 28.77 -5.46
C ILE A 505 9.26 29.59 -6.23
N LEU A 506 8.91 30.76 -5.69
CA LEU A 506 8.07 31.75 -6.37
C LEU A 506 9.03 32.76 -7.05
N GLU A 507 8.89 32.97 -8.35
CA GLU A 507 9.50 34.10 -9.04
C GLU A 507 8.57 35.30 -9.04
#